data_dd6c186b7cbfda7cf4f9efe5ba6ae8b5
#
_entry.id   dd6c186b7cbfda7cf4f9efe5ba6ae8b5
#
_cell.length_a   1.000
_cell.length_b   1.000
_cell.length_c   1.000
_cell.angle_alpha   90.00
_cell.angle_beta   90.00
_cell.angle_gamma   90.00
#
_symmetry.space_group_name_H-M   'P 1'
#
loop_
_entity.id
_entity.type
_entity.pdbx_description
1 polymer ?
#
loop_
_entity_poly.entity_id
_entity_poly.type
_entity_poly.pdbx_seq_one_letter_code
_entity_poly.pdbx_strand_id
1 'polypeptide(L)'
;MTHNAVQTSVADTVPPFDPETFWTLFHHATVAVNGVRLHFVEGGSGAPILLIPGWPQSWYTWRYVMPLLAAAGRRVIALDPRGMGDSDRPASGYEMRTAAADLHGFVEALGLTVNGPLDVVGHDVGTWIGYAYAAEWPEDVKRLAVFDAGIPGITPPAPAGIPSTEANVKTWHFAFNRLDDLPEILLQGREREFLTWLFRTKAVRPWTITPADLDEYVRVNAAPGATRAALSYYRHKLGPEGLAHSHARAERKLAMPVLAFGAETGVGAMLVDTMRLVATDVDGGVFEGCGHYMPEEAPRAVAEQIMRFMSA
;
A
#
# COMPACT_ATOMS: atom_id res chain seq x y z
N MET A 1 10.24 24.30 2.64
CA MET A 1 8.94 24.12 3.31
C MET A 1 9.18 23.16 4.46
N THR A 2 8.65 23.44 5.65
CA THR A 2 8.79 22.54 6.80
C THR A 2 7.85 21.34 6.60
N HIS A 3 8.37 20.13 6.75
CA HIS A 3 7.59 18.91 6.79
C HIS A 3 7.22 18.60 8.23
N ASN A 4 6.01 18.09 8.46
CA ASN A 4 5.63 17.59 9.77
C ASN A 4 6.45 16.34 10.11
N ALA A 5 6.93 16.25 11.36
CA ALA A 5 7.58 15.05 11.85
C ALA A 5 6.67 14.35 12.85
N VAL A 6 6.47 13.06 12.66
CA VAL A 6 5.78 12.19 13.61
C VAL A 6 6.84 11.31 14.25
N GLN A 7 7.14 11.56 15.53
CA GLN A 7 8.07 10.73 16.28
C GLN A 7 7.41 9.39 16.57
N THR A 8 8.07 8.30 16.20
CA THR A 8 7.60 6.96 16.53
C THR A 8 8.53 6.27 17.51
N SER A 9 7.97 5.43 18.35
CA SER A 9 8.69 4.71 19.40
C SER A 9 8.15 3.28 19.54
N VAL A 10 8.72 2.53 20.45
CA VAL A 10 8.17 1.21 20.84
C VAL A 10 6.75 1.33 21.40
N ALA A 11 6.36 2.48 21.95
CA ALA A 11 5.00 2.71 22.45
C ALA A 11 3.93 2.73 21.33
N ASP A 12 4.33 2.96 20.07
CA ASP A 12 3.43 2.92 18.92
C ASP A 12 3.17 1.50 18.42
N THR A 13 3.92 0.51 18.92
CA THR A 13 3.63 -0.89 18.66
C THR A 13 2.39 -1.33 19.43
N VAL A 14 1.79 -2.41 18.96
CA VAL A 14 0.65 -3.06 19.62
C VAL A 14 1.05 -4.45 20.10
N PRO A 15 0.28 -5.08 20.99
CA PRO A 15 0.49 -6.49 21.31
C PRO A 15 0.52 -7.36 20.05
N PRO A 16 1.15 -8.54 20.10
CA PRO A 16 1.10 -9.50 19.00
C PRO A 16 -0.33 -9.72 18.52
N PHE A 17 -0.49 -9.99 17.23
CA PHE A 17 -1.78 -10.24 16.62
C PHE A 17 -2.52 -11.37 17.33
N ASP A 18 -3.74 -11.08 17.79
CA ASP A 18 -4.66 -12.03 18.39
C ASP A 18 -5.79 -12.35 17.41
N PRO A 19 -5.70 -13.48 16.69
CA PRO A 19 -6.71 -13.84 15.71
C PRO A 19 -8.09 -14.12 16.35
N GLU A 20 -8.15 -14.63 17.59
CA GLU A 20 -9.44 -14.92 18.24
C GLU A 20 -10.25 -13.64 18.42
N THR A 21 -9.65 -12.59 18.97
CA THR A 21 -10.31 -11.30 19.12
C THR A 21 -10.57 -10.63 17.77
N PHE A 22 -9.61 -10.66 16.84
CA PHE A 22 -9.74 -10.00 15.54
C PHE A 22 -10.94 -10.52 14.75
N TRP A 23 -11.11 -11.85 14.67
CA TRP A 23 -12.20 -12.47 13.91
C TRP A 23 -13.57 -12.34 14.54
N THR A 24 -13.69 -11.78 15.76
CA THR A 24 -15.00 -11.37 16.30
C THR A 24 -15.50 -10.06 15.67
N LEU A 25 -14.60 -9.23 15.15
CA LEU A 25 -14.89 -7.90 14.59
C LEU A 25 -14.84 -7.87 13.08
N PHE A 26 -14.02 -8.73 12.47
CA PHE A 26 -13.72 -8.75 11.04
C PHE A 26 -14.03 -10.11 10.44
N HIS A 27 -14.24 -10.14 9.13
CA HIS A 27 -14.44 -11.37 8.38
C HIS A 27 -13.86 -11.27 6.97
N HIS A 28 -13.50 -12.41 6.41
CA HIS A 28 -13.10 -12.53 5.02
C HIS A 28 -14.32 -12.45 4.11
N ALA A 29 -14.16 -11.80 2.97
CA ALA A 29 -15.15 -11.79 1.91
C ALA A 29 -14.48 -11.76 0.52
N THR A 30 -15.26 -12.01 -0.51
CA THR A 30 -14.80 -11.92 -1.90
C THR A 30 -15.88 -11.31 -2.78
N VAL A 31 -15.46 -10.62 -3.82
CA VAL A 31 -16.35 -10.08 -4.85
C VAL A 31 -15.72 -10.24 -6.23
N ALA A 32 -16.55 -10.54 -7.22
CA ALA A 32 -16.11 -10.65 -8.62
C ALA A 32 -16.33 -9.32 -9.33
N VAL A 33 -15.25 -8.73 -9.86
CA VAL A 33 -15.28 -7.48 -10.62
C VAL A 33 -14.31 -7.60 -11.81
N ASN A 34 -14.65 -7.05 -12.94
CA ASN A 34 -13.78 -6.98 -14.13
C ASN A 34 -13.10 -8.32 -14.49
N GLY A 35 -13.79 -9.45 -14.28
CA GLY A 35 -13.29 -10.78 -14.59
C GLY A 35 -12.27 -11.35 -13.60
N VAL A 36 -12.09 -10.72 -12.44
CA VAL A 36 -11.26 -11.22 -11.32
C VAL A 36 -12.07 -11.30 -10.04
N ARG A 37 -11.78 -12.28 -9.21
CA ARG A 37 -12.30 -12.38 -7.84
C ARG A 37 -11.31 -11.68 -6.92
N LEU A 38 -11.76 -10.60 -6.29
CA LEU A 38 -10.99 -9.86 -5.30
C LEU A 38 -11.37 -10.34 -3.90
N HIS A 39 -10.36 -10.60 -3.09
CA HIS A 39 -10.48 -10.92 -1.67
C HIS A 39 -10.31 -9.65 -0.83
N PHE A 40 -11.03 -9.58 0.26
CA PHE A 40 -10.89 -8.50 1.23
C PHE A 40 -11.28 -8.97 2.63
N VAL A 41 -10.86 -8.22 3.63
CA VAL A 41 -11.28 -8.39 5.02
C VAL A 41 -11.98 -7.11 5.46
N GLU A 42 -13.18 -7.24 6.03
CA GLU A 42 -13.94 -6.09 6.49
C GLU A 42 -14.53 -6.26 7.88
N GLY A 43 -14.79 -5.12 8.53
CA GLY A 43 -15.47 -5.07 9.84
C GLY A 43 -15.67 -3.65 10.32
N GLY A 44 -16.26 -3.52 11.51
CA GLY A 44 -16.68 -2.23 12.04
C GLY A 44 -17.95 -1.69 11.38
N SER A 45 -18.29 -0.44 11.68
CA SER A 45 -19.50 0.23 11.19
C SER A 45 -19.25 1.71 10.98
N GLY A 46 -20.12 2.38 10.21
CA GLY A 46 -20.03 3.80 9.91
C GLY A 46 -19.50 4.10 8.52
N ALA A 47 -18.87 5.25 8.32
CA ALA A 47 -18.37 5.65 7.02
C ALA A 47 -17.24 4.71 6.54
N PRO A 48 -17.26 4.25 5.26
CA PRO A 48 -16.28 3.31 4.76
C PRO A 48 -14.88 3.92 4.62
N ILE A 49 -13.87 3.10 4.88
CA ILE A 49 -12.47 3.37 4.59
C ILE A 49 -11.86 2.16 3.90
N LEU A 50 -11.25 2.39 2.73
CA LEU A 50 -10.59 1.36 1.94
C LEU A 50 -9.08 1.41 2.15
N LEU A 51 -8.51 0.29 2.59
CA LEU A 51 -7.07 0.12 2.84
C LEU A 51 -6.46 -0.78 1.75
N ILE A 52 -5.42 -0.29 1.08
CA ILE A 52 -4.76 -0.96 -0.04
C ILE A 52 -3.31 -1.26 0.36
N PRO A 53 -2.92 -2.53 0.43
CA PRO A 53 -1.55 -2.93 0.79
C PRO A 53 -0.56 -2.72 -0.36
N GLY A 54 0.71 -2.89 -0.06
CA GLY A 54 1.80 -2.93 -1.02
C GLY A 54 2.49 -4.28 -1.15
N TRP A 55 3.48 -4.32 -2.01
CA TRP A 55 4.33 -5.49 -2.22
C TRP A 55 5.39 -5.62 -1.10
N PRO A 56 5.68 -6.82 -0.60
CA PRO A 56 5.10 -8.14 -0.93
C PRO A 56 3.98 -8.56 0.03
N GLN A 57 3.25 -7.60 0.57
CA GLN A 57 2.26 -7.80 1.61
C GLN A 57 0.86 -8.06 1.02
N SER A 58 -0.12 -8.22 1.90
CA SER A 58 -1.54 -8.40 1.62
C SER A 58 -2.36 -7.51 2.56
N TRP A 59 -3.70 -7.65 2.55
CA TRP A 59 -4.57 -7.01 3.57
C TRP A 59 -4.01 -7.14 4.99
N TYR A 60 -3.23 -8.20 5.26
CA TYR A 60 -2.70 -8.55 6.56
C TYR A 60 -1.77 -7.48 7.16
N THR A 61 -1.14 -6.66 6.33
CA THR A 61 -0.34 -5.52 6.80
C THR A 61 -1.15 -4.55 7.65
N TRP A 62 -2.46 -4.48 7.43
CA TRP A 62 -3.37 -3.57 8.10
C TRP A 62 -3.98 -4.13 9.38
N ARG A 63 -3.74 -5.40 9.73
CA ARG A 63 -4.38 -6.11 10.85
C ARG A 63 -4.32 -5.38 12.19
N TYR A 64 -3.27 -4.61 12.44
CA TYR A 64 -3.12 -3.80 13.65
C TYR A 64 -3.81 -2.42 13.56
N VAL A 65 -3.91 -1.87 12.37
CA VAL A 65 -4.54 -0.57 12.13
C VAL A 65 -6.07 -0.70 12.08
N MET A 66 -6.57 -1.79 11.49
CA MET A 66 -8.00 -2.03 11.29
C MET A 66 -8.83 -1.93 12.57
N PRO A 67 -8.46 -2.58 13.70
CA PRO A 67 -9.23 -2.48 14.96
C PRO A 67 -9.27 -1.05 15.52
N LEU A 68 -8.18 -0.28 15.35
CA LEU A 68 -8.11 1.10 15.81
C LEU A 68 -9.08 2.00 15.03
N LEU A 69 -9.16 1.82 13.71
CA LEU A 69 -10.09 2.55 12.85
C LEU A 69 -11.55 2.11 13.10
N ALA A 70 -11.79 0.83 13.31
CA ALA A 70 -13.13 0.33 13.65
C ALA A 70 -13.62 0.86 14.99
N ALA A 71 -12.75 0.91 16.02
CA ALA A 71 -13.04 1.53 17.30
C ALA A 71 -13.35 3.04 17.21
N ALA A 72 -12.79 3.70 16.17
CA ALA A 72 -13.11 5.10 15.85
C ALA A 72 -14.40 5.27 15.01
N GLY A 73 -15.23 4.22 14.89
CA GLY A 73 -16.52 4.28 14.20
C GLY A 73 -16.42 4.23 12.68
N ARG A 74 -15.45 3.48 12.14
CA ARG A 74 -15.30 3.29 10.68
C ARG A 74 -15.70 1.87 10.27
N ARG A 75 -16.35 1.73 9.10
CA ARG A 75 -16.41 0.47 8.38
C ARG A 75 -15.08 0.31 7.63
N VAL A 76 -14.24 -0.58 8.09
CA VAL A 76 -12.88 -0.76 7.57
C VAL A 76 -12.84 -1.92 6.59
N ILE A 77 -12.31 -1.68 5.41
CA ILE A 77 -12.19 -2.68 4.34
C ILE A 77 -10.73 -2.72 3.90
N ALA A 78 -10.05 -3.83 4.11
CA ALA A 78 -8.68 -4.06 3.66
C ALA A 78 -8.70 -5.03 2.45
N LEU A 79 -8.38 -4.50 1.28
CA LEU A 79 -8.45 -5.21 0.00
C LEU A 79 -7.13 -5.89 -0.32
N ASP A 80 -7.19 -7.10 -0.88
CA ASP A 80 -6.10 -7.65 -1.68
C ASP A 80 -6.31 -7.26 -3.16
N PRO A 81 -5.48 -6.39 -3.73
CA PRO A 81 -5.55 -6.11 -5.17
C PRO A 81 -5.32 -7.37 -6.01
N ARG A 82 -5.75 -7.34 -7.29
CA ARG A 82 -5.45 -8.45 -8.21
C ARG A 82 -3.99 -8.90 -8.08
N GLY A 83 -3.75 -10.19 -8.04
CA GLY A 83 -2.41 -10.75 -7.96
C GLY A 83 -1.74 -10.74 -6.60
N MET A 84 -2.35 -10.10 -5.59
CA MET A 84 -1.87 -10.06 -4.20
C MET A 84 -2.77 -10.87 -3.27
N GLY A 85 -2.23 -11.27 -2.14
CA GLY A 85 -2.96 -11.98 -1.09
C GLY A 85 -3.74 -13.19 -1.61
N ASP A 86 -5.03 -13.23 -1.29
CA ASP A 86 -5.96 -14.30 -1.69
C ASP A 86 -6.85 -13.92 -2.90
N SER A 87 -6.56 -12.80 -3.56
CA SER A 87 -7.20 -12.42 -4.83
C SER A 87 -6.69 -13.24 -6.01
N ASP A 88 -7.49 -13.30 -7.08
CA ASP A 88 -7.12 -13.97 -8.30
C ASP A 88 -5.84 -13.39 -8.92
N ARG A 89 -5.08 -14.25 -9.60
CA ARG A 89 -3.78 -13.96 -10.22
C ARG A 89 -3.85 -14.13 -11.73
N PRO A 90 -4.55 -13.25 -12.46
CA PRO A 90 -4.64 -13.35 -13.93
C PRO A 90 -3.25 -13.19 -14.56
N ALA A 91 -3.11 -13.67 -15.79
CA ALA A 91 -1.84 -13.60 -16.52
C ALA A 91 -1.47 -12.16 -16.95
N SER A 92 -2.42 -11.22 -16.95
CA SER A 92 -2.26 -9.85 -17.42
C SER A 92 -3.17 -8.88 -16.64
N GLY A 93 -3.09 -7.58 -16.97
CA GLY A 93 -3.96 -6.56 -16.40
C GLY A 93 -3.37 -5.91 -15.14
N TYR A 94 -2.05 -5.78 -15.06
CA TYR A 94 -1.35 -5.18 -13.91
C TYR A 94 -0.96 -3.71 -14.14
N GLU A 95 -1.47 -3.11 -15.19
CA GLU A 95 -1.38 -1.68 -15.45
C GLU A 95 -2.17 -0.91 -14.38
N MET A 96 -1.66 0.24 -13.95
CA MET A 96 -2.33 1.05 -12.93
C MET A 96 -3.76 1.42 -13.29
N ARG A 97 -4.07 1.59 -14.59
CA ARG A 97 -5.43 1.85 -15.06
C ARG A 97 -6.36 0.68 -14.78
N THR A 98 -5.90 -0.53 -15.05
CA THR A 98 -6.69 -1.75 -14.80
C THR A 98 -6.89 -1.98 -13.29
N ALA A 99 -5.82 -1.81 -12.50
CA ALA A 99 -5.92 -1.93 -11.04
C ALA A 99 -6.85 -0.87 -10.43
N ALA A 100 -6.82 0.36 -10.94
CA ALA A 100 -7.74 1.43 -10.54
C ALA A 100 -9.19 1.12 -10.95
N ALA A 101 -9.42 0.57 -12.15
CA ALA A 101 -10.74 0.15 -12.59
C ALA A 101 -11.30 -1.00 -11.75
N ASP A 102 -10.44 -1.89 -11.24
CA ASP A 102 -10.87 -2.92 -10.28
C ASP A 102 -11.32 -2.31 -8.95
N LEU A 103 -10.62 -1.28 -8.47
CA LEU A 103 -11.06 -0.56 -7.27
C LEU A 103 -12.42 0.10 -7.49
N HIS A 104 -12.61 0.76 -8.63
CA HIS A 104 -13.89 1.37 -8.98
C HIS A 104 -15.01 0.32 -9.00
N GLY A 105 -14.84 -0.78 -9.75
CA GLY A 105 -15.81 -1.87 -9.78
C GLY A 105 -16.04 -2.53 -8.40
N PHE A 106 -15.01 -2.62 -7.57
CA PHE A 106 -15.11 -3.09 -6.19
C PHE A 106 -15.98 -2.16 -5.33
N VAL A 107 -15.72 -0.86 -5.42
CA VAL A 107 -16.46 0.19 -4.69
C VAL A 107 -17.93 0.21 -5.11
N GLU A 108 -18.22 0.09 -6.41
CA GLU A 108 -19.58 0.00 -6.94
C GLU A 108 -20.28 -1.28 -6.47
N ALA A 109 -19.63 -2.45 -6.61
CA ALA A 109 -20.21 -3.74 -6.25
C ALA A 109 -20.59 -3.85 -4.77
N LEU A 110 -19.85 -3.17 -3.89
CA LEU A 110 -20.13 -3.12 -2.45
C LEU A 110 -20.97 -1.89 -2.03
N GLY A 111 -21.31 -1.01 -2.96
CA GLY A 111 -22.09 0.19 -2.69
C GLY A 111 -21.41 1.17 -1.72
N LEU A 112 -20.08 1.26 -1.76
CA LEU A 112 -19.34 2.03 -0.74
C LEU A 112 -19.52 3.54 -0.87
N THR A 113 -19.96 4.03 -2.04
CA THR A 113 -20.18 5.45 -2.33
C THR A 113 -21.65 5.85 -2.32
N VAL A 114 -22.57 4.97 -1.94
CA VAL A 114 -24.03 5.27 -1.91
C VAL A 114 -24.37 6.48 -1.03
N ASN A 115 -23.61 6.68 0.06
CA ASN A 115 -23.78 7.81 0.97
C ASN A 115 -22.73 8.93 0.75
N GLY A 116 -22.09 8.98 -0.39
CA GLY A 116 -21.03 9.92 -0.73
C GLY A 116 -19.67 9.25 -0.88
N PRO A 117 -18.65 10.00 -1.30
CA PRO A 117 -17.31 9.45 -1.56
C PRO A 117 -16.66 8.88 -0.29
N LEU A 118 -15.76 7.89 -0.47
CA LEU A 118 -15.08 7.19 0.61
C LEU A 118 -13.66 7.67 0.86
N ASP A 119 -13.12 7.34 2.01
CA ASP A 119 -11.72 7.57 2.34
C ASP A 119 -10.87 6.38 1.82
N VAL A 120 -9.75 6.68 1.16
CA VAL A 120 -8.83 5.68 0.57
C VAL A 120 -7.45 5.82 1.18
N VAL A 121 -6.85 4.70 1.56
CA VAL A 121 -5.50 4.63 2.14
C VAL A 121 -4.67 3.63 1.35
N GLY A 122 -3.48 4.03 0.90
CA GLY A 122 -2.56 3.16 0.18
C GLY A 122 -1.17 3.15 0.83
N HIS A 123 -0.53 1.98 0.86
CA HIS A 123 0.86 1.82 1.26
C HIS A 123 1.65 1.12 0.14
N ASP A 124 2.87 1.58 -0.15
CA ASP A 124 3.76 1.03 -1.19
C ASP A 124 3.06 0.95 -2.57
N VAL A 125 2.91 -0.21 -3.21
CA VAL A 125 2.14 -0.38 -4.47
C VAL A 125 0.69 0.10 -4.30
N GLY A 126 0.11 -0.02 -3.12
CA GLY A 126 -1.21 0.53 -2.79
C GLY A 126 -1.28 2.05 -2.93
N THR A 127 -0.18 2.77 -2.72
CA THR A 127 -0.07 4.21 -3.05
C THR A 127 -0.21 4.45 -4.55
N TRP A 128 0.43 3.62 -5.39
CA TRP A 128 0.33 3.76 -6.84
C TRP A 128 -1.10 3.51 -7.35
N ILE A 129 -1.74 2.47 -6.81
CA ILE A 129 -3.11 2.09 -7.17
C ILE A 129 -4.10 3.15 -6.67
N GLY A 130 -3.99 3.58 -5.41
CA GLY A 130 -4.84 4.60 -4.80
C GLY A 130 -4.75 5.94 -5.50
N TYR A 131 -3.53 6.38 -5.87
CA TYR A 131 -3.34 7.59 -6.68
C TYR A 131 -3.98 7.47 -8.06
N ALA A 132 -3.79 6.35 -8.77
CA ALA A 132 -4.39 6.13 -10.06
C ALA A 132 -5.92 6.13 -9.98
N TYR A 133 -6.48 5.48 -8.96
CA TYR A 133 -7.92 5.46 -8.70
C TYR A 133 -8.49 6.86 -8.43
N ALA A 134 -7.87 7.61 -7.52
CA ALA A 134 -8.29 8.97 -7.20
C ALA A 134 -8.19 9.94 -8.38
N ALA A 135 -7.25 9.70 -9.30
CA ALA A 135 -7.10 10.53 -10.50
C ALA A 135 -8.12 10.18 -11.60
N GLU A 136 -8.52 8.92 -11.73
CA GLU A 136 -9.46 8.45 -12.75
C GLU A 136 -10.93 8.51 -12.30
N TRP A 137 -11.21 8.32 -11.00
CA TRP A 137 -12.54 8.42 -10.38
C TRP A 137 -12.53 9.37 -9.16
N PRO A 138 -12.27 10.67 -9.35
CA PRO A 138 -12.17 11.62 -8.25
C PRO A 138 -13.48 11.79 -7.46
N GLU A 139 -14.64 11.51 -8.07
CA GLU A 139 -15.95 11.54 -7.45
C GLU A 139 -16.16 10.46 -6.40
N ASP A 140 -15.43 9.33 -6.48
CA ASP A 140 -15.50 8.25 -5.52
C ASP A 140 -14.68 8.53 -4.27
N VAL A 141 -13.66 9.40 -4.35
CA VAL A 141 -12.64 9.57 -3.32
C VAL A 141 -12.83 10.88 -2.56
N LYS A 142 -13.20 10.76 -1.27
CA LYS A 142 -13.35 11.90 -0.36
C LYS A 142 -12.00 12.47 0.05
N ARG A 143 -11.07 11.59 0.43
CA ARG A 143 -9.70 11.88 0.87
C ARG A 143 -8.79 10.72 0.48
N LEU A 144 -7.54 11.03 0.17
CA LEU A 144 -6.51 10.04 -0.14
C LEU A 144 -5.38 10.13 0.87
N ALA A 145 -5.08 9.05 1.59
CA ALA A 145 -3.88 8.93 2.40
C ALA A 145 -2.88 7.96 1.75
N VAL A 146 -1.62 8.35 1.62
CA VAL A 146 -0.56 7.56 0.97
C VAL A 146 0.67 7.42 1.86
N PHE A 147 1.23 6.22 1.90
CA PHE A 147 2.34 5.87 2.77
C PHE A 147 3.49 5.21 2.00
N ASP A 148 4.67 5.73 2.23
CA ASP A 148 6.03 5.24 1.91
C ASP A 148 6.26 4.67 0.52
N ALA A 149 5.79 5.37 -0.52
CA ALA A 149 6.15 5.05 -1.91
C ALA A 149 6.26 6.30 -2.78
N GLY A 150 7.37 6.49 -3.45
CA GLY A 150 7.44 7.42 -4.58
C GLY A 150 6.52 6.96 -5.71
N ILE A 151 6.06 7.87 -6.56
CA ILE A 151 5.22 7.56 -7.72
C ILE A 151 6.10 7.59 -8.99
N PRO A 152 6.44 6.43 -9.57
CA PRO A 152 7.24 6.38 -10.79
C PRO A 152 6.65 7.23 -11.92
N GLY A 153 7.49 8.03 -12.56
CA GLY A 153 7.08 9.00 -13.57
C GLY A 153 6.68 10.37 -13.01
N ILE A 154 6.58 10.53 -11.67
CA ILE A 154 6.27 11.82 -11.01
C ILE A 154 7.36 12.16 -10.00
N THR A 155 7.69 11.24 -9.11
CA THR A 155 8.82 11.38 -8.20
C THR A 155 10.10 11.60 -9.00
N PRO A 156 10.91 12.62 -8.67
CA PRO A 156 12.18 12.84 -9.35
C PRO A 156 13.03 11.55 -9.37
N PRO A 157 13.62 11.20 -10.51
CA PRO A 157 14.43 9.99 -10.62
C PRO A 157 15.67 10.09 -9.74
N ALA A 158 16.13 8.96 -9.21
CA ALA A 158 17.42 8.89 -8.55
C ALA A 158 18.56 9.29 -9.51
N PRO A 159 19.68 9.83 -9.01
CA PRO A 159 20.84 10.14 -9.82
C PRO A 159 21.30 8.93 -10.64
N ALA A 160 21.70 9.17 -11.88
CA ALA A 160 22.21 8.11 -12.76
C ALA A 160 23.56 7.57 -12.22
N GLY A 161 23.79 6.27 -12.43
CA GLY A 161 25.03 5.60 -12.06
C GLY A 161 24.82 4.44 -11.10
N ILE A 162 25.91 3.90 -10.57
CA ILE A 162 25.87 2.84 -9.58
C ILE A 162 25.54 3.46 -8.23
N PRO A 163 24.45 3.08 -7.57
CA PRO A 163 24.09 3.63 -6.27
C PRO A 163 25.10 3.22 -5.19
N SER A 164 25.21 4.00 -4.13
CA SER A 164 25.92 3.58 -2.92
C SER A 164 25.31 2.27 -2.36
N THR A 165 26.07 1.53 -1.56
CA THR A 165 25.55 0.30 -0.92
C THR A 165 24.26 0.54 -0.17
N GLU A 166 24.18 1.65 0.58
CA GLU A 166 22.98 2.02 1.34
C GLU A 166 21.78 2.32 0.42
N ALA A 167 21.98 3.13 -0.62
CA ALA A 167 20.94 3.43 -1.59
C ALA A 167 20.52 2.16 -2.37
N ASN A 168 21.48 1.29 -2.69
CA ASN A 168 21.18 0.03 -3.38
C ASN A 168 20.30 -0.89 -2.52
N VAL A 169 20.60 -1.02 -1.24
CA VAL A 169 19.78 -1.80 -0.31
C VAL A 169 18.31 -1.34 -0.31
N LYS A 170 18.07 -0.04 -0.43
CA LYS A 170 16.70 0.51 -0.50
C LYS A 170 16.02 0.28 -1.86
N THR A 171 16.78 0.27 -2.97
CA THR A 171 16.20 0.42 -4.32
C THR A 171 16.44 -0.76 -5.27
N TRP A 172 17.30 -1.73 -4.93
CA TRP A 172 17.66 -2.85 -5.82
C TRP A 172 16.46 -3.60 -6.39
N HIS A 173 15.38 -3.73 -5.60
CA HIS A 173 14.18 -4.45 -5.99
C HIS A 173 13.46 -3.81 -7.17
N PHE A 174 13.57 -2.50 -7.39
CA PHE A 174 12.99 -1.86 -8.57
C PHE A 174 13.58 -2.39 -9.88
N ALA A 175 14.90 -2.61 -9.92
CA ALA A 175 15.56 -3.21 -11.08
C ALA A 175 15.29 -4.71 -11.16
N PHE A 176 15.40 -5.43 -10.05
CA PHE A 176 15.21 -6.88 -9.98
C PHE A 176 13.78 -7.29 -10.36
N ASN A 177 12.78 -6.65 -9.79
CA ASN A 177 11.36 -6.98 -10.01
C ASN A 177 10.88 -6.74 -11.45
N ARG A 178 11.64 -5.96 -12.24
CA ARG A 178 11.34 -5.69 -13.65
C ARG A 178 11.88 -6.75 -14.60
N LEU A 179 12.81 -7.58 -14.14
CA LEU A 179 13.36 -8.63 -15.01
C LEU A 179 12.30 -9.70 -15.27
N ASP A 180 12.27 -10.19 -16.50
CA ASP A 180 11.44 -11.31 -16.86
C ASP A 180 12.07 -12.62 -16.37
N ASP A 181 11.27 -13.50 -15.83
CA ASP A 181 11.57 -14.87 -15.39
C ASP A 181 12.61 -15.02 -14.28
N LEU A 182 13.66 -14.20 -14.23
CA LEU A 182 14.77 -14.37 -13.28
C LEU A 182 14.32 -14.27 -11.81
N PRO A 183 13.47 -13.30 -11.42
CA PRO A 183 12.95 -13.26 -10.05
C PRO A 183 12.17 -14.52 -9.69
N GLU A 184 11.32 -15.02 -10.58
CA GLU A 184 10.54 -16.24 -10.39
C GLU A 184 11.45 -17.46 -10.19
N ILE A 185 12.50 -17.60 -11.00
CA ILE A 185 13.48 -18.69 -10.90
C ILE A 185 14.23 -18.65 -9.55
N LEU A 186 14.59 -17.45 -9.09
CA LEU A 186 15.39 -17.31 -7.86
C LEU A 186 14.58 -17.37 -6.58
N LEU A 187 13.30 -16.95 -6.64
CA LEU A 187 12.45 -16.84 -5.44
C LEU A 187 11.62 -18.10 -5.18
N GLN A 188 11.28 -18.87 -6.21
CA GLN A 188 10.47 -20.07 -6.05
C GLN A 188 11.10 -21.07 -5.07
N GLY A 189 10.35 -21.41 -4.01
CA GLY A 189 10.80 -22.30 -2.93
C GLY A 189 11.77 -21.64 -1.93
N ARG A 190 11.98 -20.32 -2.04
CA ARG A 190 12.84 -19.51 -1.14
C ARG A 190 12.13 -18.28 -0.60
N GLU A 191 10.81 -18.28 -0.66
CA GLU A 191 9.98 -17.13 -0.27
C GLU A 191 10.24 -16.72 1.18
N ARG A 192 10.45 -17.69 2.07
CA ARG A 192 10.73 -17.45 3.49
C ARG A 192 12.06 -16.71 3.70
N GLU A 193 13.14 -17.19 3.11
CA GLU A 193 14.46 -16.59 3.21
C GLU A 193 14.45 -15.18 2.63
N PHE A 194 13.83 -15.03 1.47
CA PHE A 194 13.70 -13.77 0.78
C PHE A 194 12.90 -12.75 1.59
N LEU A 195 11.71 -13.10 2.06
CA LEU A 195 10.85 -12.21 2.85
C LEU A 195 11.48 -11.87 4.20
N THR A 196 12.13 -12.85 4.86
CA THR A 196 12.87 -12.59 6.09
C THR A 196 13.96 -11.54 5.88
N TRP A 197 14.74 -11.68 4.82
CA TRP A 197 15.78 -10.71 4.50
C TRP A 197 15.18 -9.34 4.16
N LEU A 198 14.16 -9.31 3.33
CA LEU A 198 13.51 -8.09 2.87
C LEU A 198 12.92 -7.28 4.06
N PHE A 199 12.16 -7.95 4.92
CA PHE A 199 11.55 -7.30 6.09
C PHE A 199 12.61 -6.79 7.07
N ARG A 200 13.63 -7.59 7.36
CA ARG A 200 14.74 -7.16 8.23
C ARG A 200 15.51 -5.97 7.69
N THR A 201 15.65 -5.89 6.38
CA THR A 201 16.49 -4.86 5.74
C THR A 201 15.75 -3.53 5.61
N LYS A 202 14.44 -3.54 5.45
CA LYS A 202 13.63 -2.34 5.23
C LYS A 202 12.91 -1.83 6.49
N ALA A 203 12.80 -2.64 7.54
CA ALA A 203 12.22 -2.23 8.81
C ALA A 203 13.27 -1.65 9.75
N VAL A 204 12.89 -0.66 10.55
CA VAL A 204 13.65 -0.22 11.73
C VAL A 204 13.36 -1.14 12.92
N ARG A 205 12.14 -1.68 12.99
CA ARG A 205 11.67 -2.60 14.02
C ARG A 205 11.28 -3.95 13.43
N PRO A 206 12.23 -4.74 12.89
CA PRO A 206 11.90 -5.99 12.19
C PRO A 206 11.23 -7.04 13.07
N TRP A 207 11.31 -6.91 14.40
CA TRP A 207 10.65 -7.80 15.36
C TRP A 207 9.13 -7.60 15.45
N THR A 208 8.59 -6.51 14.89
CA THR A 208 7.15 -6.29 14.82
C THR A 208 6.46 -7.23 13.82
N ILE A 209 7.23 -7.78 12.88
CA ILE A 209 6.80 -8.87 11.99
C ILE A 209 7.28 -10.17 12.64
N THR A 210 6.41 -10.82 13.36
CA THR A 210 6.70 -12.04 14.10
C THR A 210 6.91 -13.25 13.16
N PRO A 211 7.44 -14.39 13.65
CA PRO A 211 7.50 -15.62 12.85
C PRO A 211 6.13 -16.07 12.32
N ALA A 212 5.06 -15.90 13.09
CA ALA A 212 3.69 -16.23 12.66
C ALA A 212 3.20 -15.30 11.55
N ASP A 213 3.51 -14.00 11.64
CA ASP A 213 3.21 -13.05 10.57
C ASP A 213 3.99 -13.38 9.28
N LEU A 214 5.25 -13.77 9.44
CA LEU A 214 6.06 -14.21 8.31
C LEU A 214 5.48 -15.47 7.65
N ASP A 215 4.93 -16.42 8.44
CA ASP A 215 4.25 -17.61 7.91
C ASP A 215 3.08 -17.22 7.00
N GLU A 216 2.29 -16.22 7.40
CA GLU A 216 1.18 -15.72 6.58
C GLU A 216 1.68 -15.06 5.29
N TYR A 217 2.71 -14.22 5.34
CA TYR A 217 3.29 -13.64 4.14
C TYR A 217 3.91 -14.69 3.21
N VAL A 218 4.55 -15.73 3.76
CA VAL A 218 5.06 -16.85 2.97
C VAL A 218 3.91 -17.62 2.32
N ARG A 219 2.83 -17.88 3.05
CA ARG A 219 1.64 -18.57 2.51
C ARG A 219 1.12 -17.91 1.23
N VAL A 220 0.94 -16.59 1.24
CA VAL A 220 0.39 -15.87 0.08
C VAL A 220 1.39 -15.72 -1.05
N ASN A 221 2.68 -15.53 -0.75
CA ASN A 221 3.72 -15.33 -1.76
C ASN A 221 4.20 -16.66 -2.40
N ALA A 222 4.10 -17.78 -1.70
CA ALA A 222 4.41 -19.12 -2.24
C ALA A 222 3.26 -19.73 -3.07
N ALA A 223 2.09 -19.09 -3.10
CA ALA A 223 0.97 -19.58 -3.89
C ALA A 223 1.31 -19.54 -5.41
N PRO A 224 0.79 -20.51 -6.19
CA PRO A 224 1.07 -20.56 -7.61
C PRO A 224 0.77 -19.24 -8.34
N GLY A 225 1.78 -18.73 -9.07
CA GLY A 225 1.69 -17.49 -9.83
C GLY A 225 1.82 -16.19 -9.01
N ALA A 226 1.94 -16.26 -7.67
CA ALA A 226 1.98 -15.09 -6.80
C ALA A 226 3.15 -14.16 -7.12
N THR A 227 4.37 -14.70 -7.22
CA THR A 227 5.56 -13.91 -7.55
C THR A 227 5.38 -13.18 -8.88
N ARG A 228 5.01 -13.87 -9.96
CA ARG A 228 4.78 -13.25 -11.28
C ARG A 228 3.74 -12.15 -11.21
N ALA A 229 2.59 -12.41 -10.60
CA ALA A 229 1.49 -11.48 -10.48
C ALA A 229 1.90 -10.19 -9.75
N ALA A 230 2.50 -10.34 -8.57
CA ALA A 230 2.94 -9.20 -7.77
C ALA A 230 4.04 -8.37 -8.45
N LEU A 231 5.02 -9.01 -9.11
CA LEU A 231 6.10 -8.33 -9.83
C LEU A 231 5.62 -7.66 -11.13
N SER A 232 4.50 -8.12 -11.71
CA SER A 232 3.91 -7.48 -12.88
C SER A 232 3.53 -6.02 -12.64
N TYR A 233 3.20 -5.62 -11.41
CA TYR A 233 3.01 -4.21 -11.06
C TYR A 233 4.26 -3.37 -11.35
N TYR A 234 5.45 -3.87 -11.00
CA TYR A 234 6.71 -3.19 -11.27
C TYR A 234 7.03 -3.14 -12.77
N ARG A 235 6.81 -4.24 -13.49
CA ARG A 235 7.05 -4.36 -14.94
C ARG A 235 6.22 -3.33 -15.71
N HIS A 236 4.93 -3.25 -15.41
CA HIS A 236 4.02 -2.31 -16.07
C HIS A 236 4.24 -0.86 -15.60
N LYS A 237 4.31 -0.62 -14.28
CA LYS A 237 4.41 0.74 -13.72
C LYS A 237 5.70 1.46 -14.09
N LEU A 238 6.82 0.74 -14.12
CA LEU A 238 8.15 1.27 -14.41
C LEU A 238 8.52 1.14 -15.90
N GLY A 239 7.66 0.56 -16.72
CA GLY A 239 7.80 0.51 -18.16
C GLY A 239 7.45 1.85 -18.81
N PRO A 240 7.85 2.07 -20.09
CA PRO A 240 7.62 3.35 -20.79
C PRO A 240 6.15 3.79 -20.80
N GLU A 241 5.22 2.87 -21.02
CA GLU A 241 3.79 3.13 -21.01
C GLU A 241 3.28 3.54 -19.62
N GLY A 242 3.69 2.82 -18.56
CA GLY A 242 3.33 3.14 -17.18
C GLY A 242 3.83 4.50 -16.72
N LEU A 243 5.04 4.90 -17.16
CA LEU A 243 5.58 6.24 -16.92
C LEU A 243 4.80 7.30 -17.69
N ALA A 244 4.48 7.06 -18.96
CA ALA A 244 3.67 7.97 -19.77
C ALA A 244 2.26 8.18 -19.18
N HIS A 245 1.61 7.13 -18.71
CA HIS A 245 0.32 7.23 -18.00
C HIS A 245 0.44 8.03 -16.69
N SER A 246 1.56 7.92 -15.98
CA SER A 246 1.79 8.73 -14.77
C SER A 246 1.90 10.22 -15.10
N HIS A 247 2.64 10.57 -16.16
CA HIS A 247 2.76 11.94 -16.63
C HIS A 247 1.39 12.50 -17.06
N ALA A 248 0.61 11.75 -17.83
CA ALA A 248 -0.72 12.16 -18.25
C ALA A 248 -1.68 12.41 -17.06
N ARG A 249 -1.65 11.56 -16.02
CA ARG A 249 -2.42 11.79 -14.80
C ARG A 249 -1.99 13.05 -14.05
N ALA A 250 -0.70 13.35 -14.06
CA ALA A 250 -0.14 14.52 -13.38
C ALA A 250 -0.56 15.86 -14.00
N GLU A 251 -1.05 15.88 -15.25
CA GLU A 251 -1.55 17.10 -15.90
C GLU A 251 -2.78 17.68 -15.18
N ARG A 252 -3.56 16.85 -14.50
CA ARG A 252 -4.70 17.28 -13.67
C ARG A 252 -4.47 16.93 -12.22
N LYS A 253 -4.27 17.95 -11.39
CA LYS A 253 -4.09 17.76 -9.95
C LYS A 253 -5.34 17.21 -9.28
N LEU A 254 -5.13 16.33 -8.30
CA LEU A 254 -6.18 15.88 -7.39
C LEU A 254 -6.74 17.07 -6.62
N ALA A 255 -8.07 17.19 -6.59
CA ALA A 255 -8.78 18.26 -5.88
C ALA A 255 -9.16 17.89 -4.44
N MET A 256 -9.28 16.56 -4.15
CA MET A 256 -9.53 16.10 -2.79
C MET A 256 -8.27 16.27 -1.92
N PRO A 257 -8.45 16.44 -0.59
CA PRO A 257 -7.32 16.48 0.34
C PRO A 257 -6.49 15.20 0.29
N VAL A 258 -5.17 15.36 0.39
CA VAL A 258 -4.19 14.25 0.38
C VAL A 258 -3.34 14.30 1.64
N LEU A 259 -3.23 13.16 2.32
CA LEU A 259 -2.26 12.93 3.39
C LEU A 259 -1.10 12.10 2.84
N ALA A 260 0.14 12.54 3.05
CA ALA A 260 1.31 11.84 2.52
C ALA A 260 2.40 11.70 3.58
N PHE A 261 2.73 10.48 3.98
CA PHE A 261 3.81 10.22 4.92
C PHE A 261 4.82 9.20 4.39
N GLY A 262 6.09 9.58 4.39
CA GLY A 262 7.19 8.64 4.19
C GLY A 262 7.84 8.22 5.50
N ALA A 263 8.39 7.03 5.55
CA ALA A 263 9.20 6.57 6.66
C ALA A 263 10.62 7.16 6.57
N GLU A 264 11.26 7.45 7.71
CA GLU A 264 12.62 8.03 7.76
C GLU A 264 13.63 7.20 6.97
N THR A 265 13.60 5.88 7.13
CA THR A 265 14.52 5.00 6.40
C THR A 265 13.95 4.52 5.05
N GLY A 266 12.72 4.91 4.71
CA GLY A 266 12.06 4.67 3.43
C GLY A 266 12.24 5.83 2.45
N VAL A 267 11.11 6.36 1.94
CA VAL A 267 11.11 7.49 0.98
C VAL A 267 11.18 8.86 1.65
N GLY A 268 10.95 8.95 2.95
CA GLY A 268 11.04 10.19 3.72
C GLY A 268 10.12 11.31 3.20
N ALA A 269 10.59 12.54 3.26
CA ALA A 269 9.85 13.72 2.80
C ALA A 269 9.56 13.73 1.28
N MET A 270 10.26 12.92 0.50
CA MET A 270 10.09 12.86 -0.96
C MET A 270 8.66 12.51 -1.37
N LEU A 271 7.91 11.73 -0.56
CA LEU A 271 6.52 11.43 -0.86
C LEU A 271 5.63 12.66 -0.78
N VAL A 272 5.77 13.47 0.26
CA VAL A 272 5.01 14.73 0.40
C VAL A 272 5.31 15.66 -0.77
N ASP A 273 6.58 15.82 -1.11
CA ASP A 273 6.99 16.67 -2.22
C ASP A 273 6.47 16.14 -3.57
N THR A 274 6.47 14.82 -3.75
CA THR A 274 5.84 14.19 -4.93
C THR A 274 4.35 14.49 -4.99
N MET A 275 3.62 14.34 -3.88
CA MET A 275 2.16 14.57 -3.88
C MET A 275 1.81 16.04 -4.14
N ARG A 276 2.63 17.00 -3.70
CA ARG A 276 2.46 18.43 -4.02
C ARG A 276 2.56 18.77 -5.51
N LEU A 277 3.23 17.93 -6.29
CA LEU A 277 3.24 18.08 -7.74
C LEU A 277 1.88 17.74 -8.37
N VAL A 278 1.13 16.81 -7.78
CA VAL A 278 -0.06 16.17 -8.36
C VAL A 278 -1.35 16.38 -7.57
N ALA A 279 -1.33 17.13 -6.48
CA ALA A 279 -2.51 17.48 -5.68
C ALA A 279 -2.48 18.97 -5.28
N THR A 280 -3.66 19.53 -4.98
CA THR A 280 -3.81 20.95 -4.60
C THR A 280 -3.71 21.16 -3.10
N ASP A 281 -4.13 20.19 -2.31
CA ASP A 281 -4.16 20.22 -0.85
C ASP A 281 -3.43 18.97 -0.31
N VAL A 282 -2.24 19.18 0.25
CA VAL A 282 -1.36 18.09 0.73
C VAL A 282 -0.84 18.41 2.12
N ASP A 283 -1.28 17.62 3.10
CA ASP A 283 -0.67 17.53 4.43
C ASP A 283 0.20 16.27 4.52
N GLY A 284 1.10 16.24 5.49
CA GLY A 284 1.94 15.07 5.73
C GLY A 284 3.36 15.41 6.18
N GLY A 285 4.23 14.41 6.13
CA GLY A 285 5.59 14.57 6.62
C GLY A 285 6.37 13.27 6.64
N VAL A 286 7.13 13.07 7.72
CA VAL A 286 8.01 11.93 7.92
C VAL A 286 7.68 11.25 9.25
N PHE A 287 7.62 9.92 9.23
CA PHE A 287 7.61 9.09 10.43
C PHE A 287 9.07 8.82 10.83
N GLU A 288 9.54 9.54 11.84
CA GLU A 288 10.88 9.40 12.38
C GLU A 288 10.97 8.14 13.26
N GLY A 289 12.11 7.46 13.23
CA GLY A 289 12.31 6.18 13.90
C GLY A 289 11.47 5.03 13.30
N CYS A 290 11.01 5.13 12.07
CA CYS A 290 10.18 4.12 11.40
C CYS A 290 10.81 3.68 10.08
N GLY A 291 10.63 2.42 9.73
CA GLY A 291 10.99 1.82 8.45
C GLY A 291 9.80 1.74 7.50
N HIS A 292 10.04 1.07 6.38
CA HIS A 292 9.10 0.98 5.29
C HIS A 292 7.74 0.38 5.68
N TYR A 293 7.69 -0.58 6.59
CA TYR A 293 6.47 -1.29 6.96
C TYR A 293 5.70 -0.55 8.05
N MET A 294 5.39 0.72 7.82
CA MET A 294 4.78 1.64 8.77
C MET A 294 3.53 1.08 9.46
N PRO A 295 2.59 0.41 8.76
CA PRO A 295 1.40 -0.15 9.42
C PRO A 295 1.70 -1.25 10.44
N GLU A 296 2.88 -1.87 10.36
CA GLU A 296 3.33 -2.91 11.29
C GLU A 296 4.32 -2.39 12.33
N GLU A 297 5.14 -1.40 11.97
CA GLU A 297 6.15 -0.84 12.86
C GLU A 297 5.58 0.20 13.82
N ALA A 298 4.57 0.96 13.39
CA ALA A 298 3.97 2.06 14.14
C ALA A 298 2.45 2.17 13.90
N PRO A 299 1.67 1.08 14.10
CA PRO A 299 0.25 1.03 13.74
C PRO A 299 -0.59 2.07 14.48
N ARG A 300 -0.27 2.40 15.75
CA ARG A 300 -0.98 3.45 16.50
C ARG A 300 -0.78 4.82 15.88
N ALA A 301 0.46 5.20 15.60
CA ALA A 301 0.78 6.48 14.97
C ALA A 301 0.18 6.57 13.56
N VAL A 302 0.20 5.49 12.78
CA VAL A 302 -0.45 5.44 11.45
C VAL A 302 -1.96 5.66 11.59
N ALA A 303 -2.63 4.93 12.49
CA ALA A 303 -4.07 5.06 12.70
C ALA A 303 -4.44 6.48 13.20
N GLU A 304 -3.67 7.06 14.10
CA GLU A 304 -3.88 8.43 14.61
C GLU A 304 -3.78 9.47 13.50
N GLN A 305 -2.76 9.39 12.61
CA GLN A 305 -2.65 10.33 11.49
C GLN A 305 -3.81 10.18 10.51
N ILE A 306 -4.23 8.93 10.20
CA ILE A 306 -5.40 8.66 9.37
C ILE A 306 -6.66 9.27 10.02
N MET A 307 -6.92 8.97 11.29
CA MET A 307 -8.11 9.47 12.00
C MET A 307 -8.14 11.00 12.09
N ARG A 308 -7.00 11.64 12.42
CA ARG A 308 -6.88 13.09 12.45
C ARG A 308 -7.22 13.71 11.10
N PHE A 309 -6.66 13.17 10.03
CA PHE A 309 -6.92 13.64 8.67
C PHE A 309 -8.38 13.47 8.25
N MET A 310 -9.01 12.39 8.68
CA MET A 310 -10.43 12.11 8.36
C MET A 310 -11.42 12.92 9.20
N SER A 311 -10.96 13.55 10.28
CA SER A 311 -11.79 14.40 11.15
C SER A 311 -11.72 15.89 10.77
N ALA A 312 -10.75 16.28 9.95
CA ALA A 312 -10.61 17.61 9.40
C ALA A 312 -11.49 17.80 8.15
#